data_b7c19500b1be369452a3c49d849655aa
#
_entry.id   b7c19500b1be369452a3c49d849655aa
#
_cell.length_a   1.000
_cell.length_b   1.000
_cell.length_c   1.000
_cell.angle_alpha   90.00
_cell.angle_beta   90.00
_cell.angle_gamma   90.00
#
_symmetry.space_group_name_H-M   'P 1'
#
loop_
_entity.id
_entity.type
_entity.pdbx_description
1 polymer ?
#
loop_
_entity_poly.entity_id
_entity_poly.type
_entity_poly.pdbx_seq_one_letter_code
_entity_poly.pdbx_strand_id
1 'polypeptide(L)'
;MTAKNCMKKIIIIVVVFLFFARPALAAVFSFDALSNQVRVGNEFAIDLMLDTEMKEINAVEAKVLFPADVLELKEISDGNSLINIWAQKPEFSKDASEQVGVVSLAGVIPGGYNGYLGKRKIISLIFQAKNNGASSVLITEAKALINDGLGTAAPVTSTNWQFSISADAPASSVGGVLAKDQERPESFVIYPAKDVGIFDGKWFVVFSTQDKNSGIDYYEVAEDKTNVGV
;
A
#
# COMPACT_ATOMS: atom_id res chain seq x y z
N MET A 1 55.31 -12.16 -21.56
CA MET A 1 54.22 -12.05 -20.53
C MET A 1 53.38 -13.30 -20.70
N THR A 2 53.50 -14.29 -19.80
CA THR A 2 52.95 -15.63 -20.03
C THR A 2 51.42 -15.63 -19.83
N ALA A 3 50.71 -16.37 -20.69
CA ALA A 3 49.24 -16.52 -20.64
C ALA A 3 48.68 -16.83 -19.24
N LYS A 4 49.45 -17.54 -18.40
CA LYS A 4 49.16 -17.84 -17.01
C LYS A 4 49.00 -16.59 -16.10
N ASN A 5 49.80 -15.53 -16.36
CA ASN A 5 49.71 -14.28 -15.60
C ASN A 5 48.54 -13.41 -16.06
N CYS A 6 48.15 -13.48 -17.31
CA CYS A 6 46.96 -12.81 -17.83
C CYS A 6 45.70 -13.42 -17.26
N MET A 7 45.60 -14.77 -17.21
CA MET A 7 44.46 -15.49 -16.64
C MET A 7 44.29 -15.23 -15.13
N LYS A 8 45.38 -15.18 -14.34
CA LYS A 8 45.30 -14.81 -12.94
C LYS A 8 44.78 -13.39 -12.73
N LYS A 9 45.20 -12.42 -13.52
CA LYS A 9 44.72 -11.04 -13.46
C LYS A 9 43.22 -10.95 -13.82
N ILE A 10 42.76 -11.69 -14.81
CA ILE A 10 41.33 -11.74 -15.19
C ILE A 10 40.51 -12.34 -14.08
N ILE A 11 40.95 -13.45 -13.46
CA ILE A 11 40.26 -14.08 -12.33
C ILE A 11 40.17 -13.12 -11.15
N ILE A 12 41.23 -12.37 -10.81
CA ILE A 12 41.23 -11.40 -9.72
C ILE A 12 40.23 -10.26 -10.01
N ILE A 13 40.18 -9.76 -11.26
CA ILE A 13 39.25 -8.70 -11.65
C ILE A 13 37.79 -9.20 -11.54
N VAL A 14 37.48 -10.42 -11.99
CA VAL A 14 36.15 -11.01 -11.89
C VAL A 14 35.74 -11.23 -10.43
N VAL A 15 36.65 -11.72 -9.59
CA VAL A 15 36.40 -11.89 -8.14
C VAL A 15 36.16 -10.54 -7.47
N VAL A 16 36.95 -9.52 -7.77
CA VAL A 16 36.75 -8.16 -7.24
C VAL A 16 35.41 -7.60 -7.69
N PHE A 17 35.00 -7.80 -8.96
CA PHE A 17 33.70 -7.34 -9.45
C PHE A 17 32.50 -8.03 -8.77
N LEU A 18 32.63 -9.32 -8.41
CA LEU A 18 31.62 -10.05 -7.67
C LEU A 18 31.44 -9.53 -6.23
N PHE A 19 32.47 -9.00 -5.60
CA PHE A 19 32.39 -8.40 -4.26
C PHE A 19 31.71 -7.01 -4.25
N PHE A 20 31.62 -6.34 -5.40
CA PHE A 20 30.93 -5.04 -5.51
C PHE A 20 29.43 -5.15 -5.91
N ALA A 21 28.93 -6.35 -6.23
CA ALA A 21 27.51 -6.57 -6.44
C ALA A 21 26.75 -6.50 -5.11
N ARG A 22 26.43 -5.27 -4.67
CA ARG A 22 25.51 -5.09 -3.53
C ARG A 22 24.11 -5.42 -4.05
N PRO A 23 23.32 -6.27 -3.33
CA PRO A 23 21.92 -6.41 -3.66
C PRO A 23 21.26 -5.03 -3.54
N ALA A 24 20.64 -4.58 -4.61
CA ALA A 24 19.82 -3.38 -4.56
C ALA A 24 18.59 -3.73 -3.71
N LEU A 25 18.54 -3.28 -2.45
CA LEU A 25 17.36 -3.39 -1.62
C LEU A 25 16.22 -2.68 -2.35
N ALA A 26 15.12 -3.38 -2.57
CA ALA A 26 13.94 -2.89 -3.25
C ALA A 26 12.78 -2.84 -2.26
N ALA A 27 11.96 -1.80 -2.33
CA ALA A 27 10.69 -1.81 -1.60
C ALA A 27 9.82 -2.96 -2.13
N VAL A 28 9.20 -3.71 -1.23
CA VAL A 28 8.44 -4.92 -1.56
C VAL A 28 6.95 -4.68 -1.29
N PHE A 29 6.15 -4.79 -2.33
CA PHE A 29 4.71 -4.89 -2.19
C PHE A 29 4.33 -6.37 -2.13
N SER A 30 3.49 -6.74 -1.19
CA SER A 30 3.05 -8.12 -1.00
C SER A 30 1.63 -8.16 -0.44
N PHE A 31 1.02 -9.33 -0.45
CA PHE A 31 -0.23 -9.56 0.25
C PHE A 31 -0.02 -10.35 1.53
N ASP A 32 -0.82 -10.03 2.55
CA ASP A 32 -1.01 -10.84 3.75
C ASP A 32 -2.45 -11.35 3.77
N ALA A 33 -2.62 -12.66 3.97
CA ALA A 33 -3.91 -13.32 4.03
C ALA A 33 -3.86 -14.47 5.03
N LEU A 34 -4.96 -14.73 5.73
CA LEU A 34 -5.04 -15.81 6.72
C LEU A 34 -4.95 -17.20 6.08
N SER A 35 -5.41 -17.33 4.84
CA SER A 35 -5.39 -18.61 4.11
C SER A 35 -5.40 -18.34 2.60
N ASN A 36 -4.78 -19.22 1.85
CA ASN A 36 -4.89 -19.26 0.39
C ASN A 36 -5.96 -20.25 -0.10
N GLN A 37 -6.68 -20.91 0.82
CA GLN A 37 -7.81 -21.77 0.52
C GLN A 37 -9.08 -21.12 1.07
N VAL A 38 -10.03 -20.85 0.20
CA VAL A 38 -11.24 -20.10 0.53
C VAL A 38 -12.47 -20.94 0.16
N ARG A 39 -13.49 -20.95 1.02
CA ARG A 39 -14.75 -21.62 0.72
C ARG A 39 -15.63 -20.70 -0.14
N VAL A 40 -16.32 -21.28 -1.13
CA VAL A 40 -17.35 -20.58 -1.90
C VAL A 40 -18.39 -19.96 -0.99
N GLY A 41 -18.76 -18.73 -1.26
CA GLY A 41 -19.74 -17.94 -0.50
C GLY A 41 -19.15 -17.21 0.72
N ASN A 42 -17.93 -17.58 1.18
CA ASN A 42 -17.31 -16.91 2.31
C ASN A 42 -16.73 -15.56 1.92
N GLU A 43 -16.80 -14.63 2.87
CA GLU A 43 -16.03 -13.39 2.83
C GLU A 43 -14.66 -13.60 3.47
N PHE A 44 -13.66 -12.91 2.97
CA PHE A 44 -12.30 -12.93 3.48
C PHE A 44 -11.58 -11.64 3.15
N ALA A 45 -10.54 -11.31 3.92
CA ALA A 45 -9.71 -10.16 3.69
C ALA A 45 -8.31 -10.55 3.23
N ILE A 46 -7.74 -9.73 2.38
CA ILE A 46 -6.30 -9.70 2.08
C ILE A 46 -5.79 -8.30 2.30
N ASP A 47 -4.65 -8.18 2.95
CA ASP A 47 -3.99 -6.89 3.20
C ASP A 47 -2.89 -6.66 2.17
N LEU A 48 -2.93 -5.52 1.48
CA LEU A 48 -1.80 -5.05 0.69
C LEU A 48 -0.78 -4.43 1.64
N MET A 49 0.43 -4.96 1.61
CA MET A 49 1.52 -4.61 2.52
C MET A 49 2.67 -3.94 1.78
N LEU A 50 3.38 -3.05 2.46
CA LEU A 50 4.65 -2.47 2.05
C LEU A 50 5.75 -2.85 3.04
N ASP A 51 6.83 -3.45 2.54
CA ASP A 51 8.13 -3.51 3.21
C ASP A 51 9.09 -2.56 2.49
N THR A 52 9.66 -1.61 3.21
CA THR A 52 10.54 -0.61 2.58
C THR A 52 11.99 -1.07 2.47
N GLU A 53 12.32 -2.25 3.04
CA GLU A 53 13.68 -2.76 3.08
C GLU A 53 14.68 -1.70 3.60
N MET A 54 14.30 -1.03 4.69
CA MET A 54 15.07 0.03 5.35
C MET A 54 15.30 1.30 4.51
N LYS A 55 14.57 1.48 3.40
CA LYS A 55 14.54 2.75 2.67
C LYS A 55 13.45 3.65 3.25
N GLU A 56 13.74 4.92 3.34
CA GLU A 56 12.76 5.90 3.78
C GLU A 56 11.84 6.25 2.62
N ILE A 57 10.66 5.64 2.58
CA ILE A 57 9.63 5.82 1.54
C ILE A 57 8.59 6.82 2.03
N ASN A 58 8.28 7.83 1.22
CA ASN A 58 7.28 8.85 1.54
C ASN A 58 6.05 8.84 0.64
N ALA A 59 6.08 8.13 -0.49
CA ALA A 59 4.92 7.99 -1.35
C ALA A 59 4.89 6.64 -2.04
N VAL A 60 3.68 6.16 -2.31
CA VAL A 60 3.43 4.90 -3.00
C VAL A 60 2.29 5.04 -4.00
N GLU A 61 2.37 4.28 -5.08
CA GLU A 61 1.31 4.09 -6.07
C GLU A 61 1.25 2.61 -6.42
N ALA A 62 0.05 2.06 -6.59
CA ALA A 62 -0.12 0.69 -7.03
C ALA A 62 -1.50 0.47 -7.68
N LYS A 63 -1.57 -0.58 -8.51
CA LYS A 63 -2.83 -1.18 -8.96
C LYS A 63 -2.88 -2.63 -8.50
N VAL A 64 -4.04 -3.02 -7.98
CA VAL A 64 -4.35 -4.41 -7.63
C VAL A 64 -5.37 -4.93 -8.62
N LEU A 65 -5.04 -6.01 -9.30
CA LEU A 65 -5.91 -6.68 -10.27
C LEU A 65 -6.37 -8.01 -9.70
N PHE A 66 -7.64 -8.32 -9.87
CA PHE A 66 -8.23 -9.57 -9.41
C PHE A 66 -9.30 -10.10 -10.39
N PRO A 67 -9.52 -11.43 -10.46
CA PRO A 67 -10.51 -12.04 -11.33
C PRO A 67 -11.92 -11.78 -10.79
N ALA A 68 -12.70 -10.94 -11.46
CA ALA A 68 -14.03 -10.54 -11.03
C ALA A 68 -15.14 -11.58 -11.36
N ASP A 69 -14.79 -12.67 -12.02
CA ASP A 69 -15.64 -13.85 -12.23
C ASP A 69 -15.69 -14.78 -11.01
N VAL A 70 -14.60 -14.86 -10.25
CA VAL A 70 -14.48 -15.71 -9.04
C VAL A 70 -14.47 -14.92 -7.73
N LEU A 71 -14.15 -13.63 -7.77
CA LEU A 71 -14.12 -12.73 -6.60
C LEU A 71 -15.08 -11.55 -6.81
N GLU A 72 -15.75 -11.17 -5.75
CA GLU A 72 -16.49 -9.91 -5.66
C GLU A 72 -15.87 -9.04 -4.57
N LEU A 73 -15.41 -7.85 -4.92
CA LEU A 73 -14.92 -6.89 -3.94
C LEU A 73 -16.13 -6.28 -3.20
N LYS A 74 -16.16 -6.46 -1.89
CA LYS A 74 -17.23 -5.95 -1.01
C LYS A 74 -16.86 -4.61 -0.41
N GLU A 75 -15.59 -4.45 0.00
CA GLU A 75 -15.12 -3.27 0.70
C GLU A 75 -13.62 -3.07 0.49
N ILE A 76 -13.20 -1.81 0.49
CA ILE A 76 -11.81 -1.38 0.61
C ILE A 76 -11.70 -0.61 1.92
N SER A 77 -10.85 -1.08 2.82
CA SER A 77 -10.60 -0.43 4.10
C SER A 77 -9.17 0.09 4.19
N ASP A 78 -9.01 1.34 4.58
CA ASP A 78 -7.72 1.95 4.90
C ASP A 78 -7.46 2.04 6.41
N GLY A 79 -8.28 1.37 7.21
CA GLY A 79 -8.08 1.25 8.66
C GLY A 79 -6.70 0.71 9.00
N ASN A 80 -6.00 1.38 9.92
CA ASN A 80 -4.61 1.09 10.30
C ASN A 80 -3.62 1.12 9.11
N SER A 81 -3.91 1.93 8.11
CA SER A 81 -3.04 2.16 6.96
C SER A 81 -1.74 2.85 7.37
N LEU A 82 -0.67 2.56 6.65
CA LEU A 82 0.56 3.35 6.66
C LEU A 82 0.36 4.71 5.98
N ILE A 83 -0.61 4.80 5.07
CA ILE A 83 -0.90 6.01 4.30
C ILE A 83 -1.76 6.95 5.14
N ASN A 84 -1.29 8.20 5.29
CA ASN A 84 -2.00 9.24 6.02
C ASN A 84 -2.72 10.23 5.10
N ILE A 85 -2.22 10.39 3.88
CA ILE A 85 -2.78 11.33 2.90
C ILE A 85 -2.92 10.59 1.57
N TRP A 86 -4.14 10.48 1.07
CA TRP A 86 -4.42 9.90 -0.23
C TRP A 86 -4.36 10.99 -1.32
N ALA A 87 -3.41 10.85 -2.24
CA ALA A 87 -3.37 11.63 -3.48
C ALA A 87 -4.43 11.10 -4.46
N GLN A 88 -4.62 9.78 -4.48
CA GLN A 88 -5.75 9.09 -5.08
C GLN A 88 -6.24 8.08 -4.05
N LYS A 89 -7.44 8.29 -3.52
CA LYS A 89 -8.09 7.35 -2.60
C LYS A 89 -8.24 5.99 -3.31
N PRO A 90 -8.11 4.86 -2.59
CA PRO A 90 -8.33 3.56 -3.19
C PRO A 90 -9.69 3.50 -3.88
N GLU A 91 -9.69 3.28 -5.19
CA GLU A 91 -10.88 3.28 -6.02
C GLU A 91 -10.97 1.99 -6.84
N PHE A 92 -12.17 1.40 -6.83
CA PHE A 92 -12.49 0.22 -7.61
C PHE A 92 -13.04 0.60 -8.99
N SER A 93 -12.51 -0.05 -10.02
CA SER A 93 -13.07 -0.05 -11.36
C SER A 93 -13.14 -1.48 -11.89
N LYS A 94 -14.07 -1.74 -12.77
CA LYS A 94 -14.21 -3.05 -13.42
C LYS A 94 -14.04 -2.91 -14.92
N ASP A 95 -13.09 -3.64 -15.48
CA ASP A 95 -13.06 -3.86 -16.91
C ASP A 95 -14.07 -4.96 -17.28
N ALA A 96 -15.20 -4.53 -17.85
CA ALA A 96 -16.29 -5.45 -18.22
C ALA A 96 -15.89 -6.39 -19.37
N SER A 97 -14.92 -6.01 -20.20
CA SER A 97 -14.47 -6.80 -21.35
C SER A 97 -13.54 -7.94 -20.92
N GLU A 98 -12.73 -7.74 -19.87
CA GLU A 98 -11.73 -8.70 -19.41
C GLU A 98 -12.16 -9.47 -18.15
N GLN A 99 -13.31 -9.13 -17.55
CA GLN A 99 -13.76 -9.65 -16.26
C GLN A 99 -12.72 -9.46 -15.13
N VAL A 100 -11.95 -8.39 -15.21
CA VAL A 100 -10.94 -8.03 -14.24
C VAL A 100 -11.44 -6.86 -13.40
N GLY A 101 -11.32 -7.02 -12.07
CA GLY A 101 -11.47 -5.92 -11.14
C GLY A 101 -10.13 -5.26 -10.91
N VAL A 102 -10.12 -3.93 -10.85
CA VAL A 102 -8.93 -3.12 -10.64
C VAL A 102 -9.17 -2.20 -9.46
N VAL A 103 -8.25 -2.21 -8.48
CA VAL A 103 -8.19 -1.21 -7.42
C VAL A 103 -6.94 -0.37 -7.65
N SER A 104 -7.11 0.94 -7.83
CA SER A 104 -6.02 1.89 -8.02
C SER A 104 -5.88 2.77 -6.79
N LEU A 105 -4.65 3.08 -6.38
CA LEU A 105 -4.36 3.92 -5.24
C LEU A 105 -3.05 4.69 -5.42
N ALA A 106 -2.99 5.87 -4.79
CA ALA A 106 -1.74 6.60 -4.60
C ALA A 106 -1.81 7.38 -3.27
N GLY A 107 -0.76 7.27 -2.47
CA GLY A 107 -0.76 7.88 -1.15
C GLY A 107 0.60 8.37 -0.70
N VAL A 108 0.57 9.24 0.31
CA VAL A 108 1.73 9.88 0.90
C VAL A 108 1.86 9.47 2.37
N ILE A 109 3.09 9.25 2.78
CA ILE A 109 3.49 8.96 4.15
C ILE A 109 4.29 10.18 4.64
N PRO A 110 3.66 11.14 5.33
CA PRO A 110 4.34 12.34 5.81
C PRO A 110 5.51 11.98 6.71
N GLY A 111 6.69 12.55 6.43
CA GLY A 111 7.92 12.25 7.15
C GLY A 111 8.61 10.96 6.74
N GLY A 112 7.99 10.16 5.87
CA GLY A 112 8.54 8.90 5.38
C GLY A 112 8.42 7.74 6.37
N TYR A 113 8.57 6.52 5.86
CA TYR A 113 8.64 5.29 6.64
C TYR A 113 9.84 4.46 6.19
N ASN A 114 10.70 4.10 7.12
CA ASN A 114 11.96 3.39 6.85
C ASN A 114 11.92 1.89 7.16
N GLY A 115 10.75 1.33 7.48
CA GLY A 115 10.62 -0.10 7.75
C GLY A 115 11.07 -0.57 9.13
N TYR A 116 11.38 0.33 10.06
CA TYR A 116 11.86 -0.07 11.40
C TYR A 116 10.87 -0.92 12.21
N LEU A 117 9.58 -0.88 11.88
CA LEU A 117 8.53 -1.76 12.44
C LEU A 117 8.18 -2.94 11.49
N GLY A 118 9.01 -3.22 10.48
CA GLY A 118 8.75 -4.25 9.48
C GLY A 118 7.74 -3.81 8.41
N LYS A 119 7.13 -4.76 7.74
CA LYS A 119 6.10 -4.48 6.74
C LYS A 119 4.84 -3.87 7.37
N ARG A 120 4.22 -2.92 6.66
CA ARG A 120 3.02 -2.23 7.12
C ARG A 120 1.93 -2.29 6.07
N LYS A 121 0.69 -2.28 6.57
CA LYS A 121 -0.50 -2.32 5.72
C LYS A 121 -0.69 -1.00 4.97
N ILE A 122 -1.03 -1.11 3.68
CA ILE A 122 -1.49 -0.01 2.84
C ILE A 122 -3.02 0.03 2.85
N ILE A 123 -3.68 -1.06 2.49
CA ILE A 123 -5.15 -1.23 2.51
C ILE A 123 -5.51 -2.68 2.80
N SER A 124 -6.74 -2.89 3.23
CA SER A 124 -7.38 -4.21 3.25
C SER A 124 -8.41 -4.28 2.12
N LEU A 125 -8.44 -5.38 1.40
CA LEU A 125 -9.44 -5.70 0.40
C LEU A 125 -10.31 -6.85 0.93
N ILE A 126 -11.59 -6.60 1.09
CA ILE A 126 -12.57 -7.58 1.55
C ILE A 126 -13.29 -8.13 0.34
N PHE A 127 -13.12 -9.43 0.12
CA PHE A 127 -13.70 -10.15 -1.00
C PHE A 127 -14.74 -11.15 -0.54
N GLN A 128 -15.72 -11.41 -1.40
CA GLN A 128 -16.56 -12.60 -1.34
C GLN A 128 -16.14 -13.56 -2.46
N ALA A 129 -15.93 -14.84 -2.09
CA ALA A 129 -15.66 -15.91 -3.03
C ALA A 129 -16.96 -16.32 -3.75
N LYS A 130 -17.02 -16.16 -5.07
CA LYS A 130 -18.24 -16.42 -5.86
C LYS A 130 -18.31 -17.82 -6.42
N ASN A 131 -17.27 -18.24 -7.09
CA ASN A 131 -17.21 -19.48 -7.86
C ASN A 131 -15.99 -20.30 -7.51
N ASN A 132 -16.08 -21.63 -7.69
CA ASN A 132 -14.90 -22.49 -7.59
C ASN A 132 -13.84 -22.09 -8.63
N GLY A 133 -12.58 -22.16 -8.25
CA GLY A 133 -11.44 -21.90 -9.13
C GLY A 133 -10.16 -21.65 -8.38
N ALA A 134 -9.06 -21.65 -9.13
CA ALA A 134 -7.76 -21.22 -8.65
C ALA A 134 -7.28 -20.05 -9.50
N SER A 135 -6.77 -19.01 -8.87
CA SER A 135 -6.32 -17.80 -9.57
C SER A 135 -5.33 -17.02 -8.70
N SER A 136 -5.08 -15.78 -9.08
CA SER A 136 -4.20 -14.88 -8.33
C SER A 136 -4.72 -13.46 -8.29
N VAL A 137 -4.39 -12.76 -7.21
CA VAL A 137 -4.48 -11.29 -7.13
C VAL A 137 -3.10 -10.74 -7.43
N LEU A 138 -3.04 -9.80 -8.35
CA LEU A 138 -1.79 -9.27 -8.90
C LEU A 138 -1.56 -7.85 -8.42
N ILE A 139 -0.31 -7.50 -8.18
CA ILE A 139 0.12 -6.11 -7.96
C ILE A 139 0.82 -5.64 -9.22
N THR A 140 0.33 -4.57 -9.82
CA THR A 140 0.89 -3.99 -11.04
C THR A 140 1.11 -2.49 -10.86
N GLU A 141 1.92 -1.91 -11.73
CA GLU A 141 2.23 -0.47 -11.72
C GLU A 141 2.67 0.05 -10.34
N ALA A 142 3.30 -0.82 -9.54
CA ALA A 142 3.75 -0.45 -8.21
C ALA A 142 4.93 0.51 -8.28
N LYS A 143 4.86 1.61 -7.53
CA LYS A 143 5.92 2.61 -7.39
C LYS A 143 6.08 3.00 -5.92
N ALA A 144 7.30 3.33 -5.55
CA ALA A 144 7.63 3.91 -4.25
C ALA A 144 8.63 5.05 -4.47
N LEU A 145 8.44 6.16 -3.76
CA LEU A 145 9.34 7.31 -3.82
C LEU A 145 10.11 7.45 -2.51
N ILE A 146 11.39 7.77 -2.64
CA ILE A 146 12.27 8.01 -1.50
C ILE A 146 11.98 9.39 -0.92
N ASN A 147 12.06 9.49 0.42
CA ASN A 147 11.87 10.74 1.16
C ASN A 147 13.11 11.66 1.07
N ASP A 148 13.49 12.04 -0.13
CA ASP A 148 14.64 12.93 -0.41
C ASP A 148 14.23 14.31 -0.91
N GLY A 149 12.92 14.58 -1.02
CA GLY A 149 12.38 15.82 -1.55
C GLY A 149 12.53 16.01 -3.06
N LEU A 150 13.09 15.02 -3.77
CA LEU A 150 13.36 15.09 -5.22
C LEU A 150 12.40 14.22 -6.03
N GLY A 151 11.58 13.39 -5.37
CA GLY A 151 10.72 12.42 -6.05
C GLY A 151 11.47 11.25 -6.66
N THR A 152 12.62 10.89 -6.08
CA THR A 152 13.44 9.79 -6.55
C THR A 152 12.70 8.45 -6.39
N ALA A 153 12.58 7.69 -7.47
CA ALA A 153 11.97 6.37 -7.42
C ALA A 153 12.89 5.35 -6.72
N ALA A 154 12.33 4.61 -5.77
CA ALA A 154 12.98 3.43 -5.22
C ALA A 154 12.81 2.23 -6.16
N PRO A 155 13.77 1.30 -6.25
CA PRO A 155 13.51 -0.01 -6.82
C PRO A 155 12.35 -0.69 -6.11
N VAL A 156 11.45 -1.32 -6.88
CA VAL A 156 10.26 -1.99 -6.36
C VAL A 156 10.20 -3.42 -6.86
N THR A 157 9.77 -4.33 -5.99
CA THR A 157 9.35 -5.68 -6.35
C THR A 157 7.94 -5.94 -5.81
N SER A 158 7.21 -6.86 -6.41
CA SER A 158 5.87 -7.25 -5.96
C SER A 158 5.71 -8.76 -5.92
N THR A 159 5.00 -9.24 -4.90
CA THR A 159 4.64 -10.64 -4.73
C THR A 159 3.13 -10.78 -4.82
N ASN A 160 2.67 -11.51 -5.83
CA ASN A 160 1.26 -11.77 -6.04
C ASN A 160 0.73 -12.81 -5.06
N TRP A 161 -0.57 -12.77 -4.79
CA TRP A 161 -1.23 -13.76 -3.94
C TRP A 161 -1.97 -14.78 -4.79
N GLN A 162 -1.61 -16.06 -4.62
CA GLN A 162 -2.25 -17.20 -5.27
C GLN A 162 -3.24 -17.85 -4.31
N PHE A 163 -4.42 -18.22 -4.82
CA PHE A 163 -5.48 -18.79 -4.01
C PHE A 163 -6.28 -19.85 -4.76
N SER A 164 -7.02 -20.66 -4.00
CA SER A 164 -8.02 -21.59 -4.52
C SER A 164 -9.34 -21.44 -3.78
N ILE A 165 -10.44 -21.47 -4.52
CA ILE A 165 -11.80 -21.46 -4.00
C ILE A 165 -12.43 -22.81 -4.26
N SER A 166 -12.97 -23.45 -3.20
CA SER A 166 -13.73 -24.70 -3.34
C SER A 166 -14.84 -24.79 -2.29
N ALA A 167 -15.86 -25.60 -2.58
CA ALA A 167 -16.93 -25.87 -1.62
C ALA A 167 -16.44 -26.65 -0.38
N ASP A 168 -15.37 -27.44 -0.57
CA ASP A 168 -14.80 -28.30 0.47
C ASP A 168 -13.68 -27.63 1.29
N ALA A 169 -13.29 -26.41 0.93
CA ALA A 169 -12.28 -25.67 1.72
C ALA A 169 -12.77 -25.49 3.16
N PRO A 170 -11.85 -25.44 4.13
CA PRO A 170 -12.21 -25.12 5.51
C PRO A 170 -13.03 -23.83 5.57
N ALA A 171 -14.06 -23.80 6.40
CA ALA A 171 -14.76 -22.56 6.67
C ALA A 171 -13.77 -21.61 7.34
N SER A 172 -13.22 -20.67 6.58
CA SER A 172 -12.47 -19.58 7.16
C SER A 172 -13.48 -18.72 7.91
N SER A 173 -13.48 -18.81 9.23
CA SER A 173 -14.18 -17.80 10.01
C SER A 173 -13.41 -16.49 9.78
N VAL A 174 -13.99 -15.58 9.02
CA VAL A 174 -13.58 -14.18 8.99
C VAL A 174 -13.95 -13.57 10.33
N GLY A 175 -13.41 -14.20 11.40
CA GLY A 175 -13.55 -13.69 12.73
C GLY A 175 -12.75 -12.41 12.83
N GLY A 176 -13.41 -11.29 12.68
CA GLY A 176 -12.85 -9.98 12.96
C GLY A 176 -12.80 -9.00 11.79
N VAL A 177 -13.19 -9.37 10.58
CA VAL A 177 -13.02 -8.44 9.45
C VAL A 177 -14.02 -7.29 9.47
N LEU A 178 -15.18 -7.43 10.08
CA LEU A 178 -16.19 -6.38 10.05
C LEU A 178 -17.01 -6.30 11.35
N ALA A 179 -16.34 -6.27 12.50
CA ALA A 179 -17.02 -5.63 13.61
C ALA A 179 -17.24 -4.17 13.19
N LYS A 180 -18.51 -3.74 13.06
CA LYS A 180 -18.83 -2.35 12.76
C LYS A 180 -18.03 -1.47 13.71
N ASP A 181 -17.13 -0.68 13.14
CA ASP A 181 -16.34 0.24 13.92
C ASP A 181 -17.24 1.20 14.67
N GLN A 182 -16.99 1.39 15.95
CA GLN A 182 -17.69 2.29 16.83
C GLN A 182 -16.72 3.25 17.54
N GLU A 183 -15.43 3.13 17.27
CA GLU A 183 -14.43 4.04 17.79
C GLU A 183 -14.41 5.31 16.94
N ARG A 184 -14.06 6.39 17.55
CA ARG A 184 -13.91 7.67 16.86
C ARG A 184 -12.47 7.81 16.37
N PRO A 185 -12.24 8.51 15.25
CA PRO A 185 -10.89 8.90 14.85
C PRO A 185 -10.12 9.56 16.00
N GLU A 186 -8.79 9.41 15.98
CA GLU A 186 -7.92 10.04 16.96
C GLU A 186 -8.08 11.56 16.91
N SER A 187 -8.07 12.19 18.09
CA SER A 187 -8.13 13.66 18.15
C SER A 187 -6.86 14.27 17.58
N PHE A 188 -6.98 15.38 16.89
CA PHE A 188 -5.87 16.08 16.26
C PHE A 188 -5.90 17.58 16.60
N VAL A 189 -4.76 18.22 16.42
CA VAL A 189 -4.61 19.66 16.62
C VAL A 189 -4.50 20.33 15.26
N ILE A 190 -5.23 21.42 15.06
CA ILE A 190 -5.16 22.24 13.86
C ILE A 190 -4.03 23.26 14.04
N TYR A 191 -3.09 23.29 13.10
CA TYR A 191 -1.99 24.25 13.08
C TYR A 191 -2.24 25.27 11.97
N PRO A 192 -2.59 26.53 12.30
CA PRO A 192 -2.62 27.60 11.32
C PRO A 192 -1.20 27.95 10.91
N ALA A 193 -0.96 28.07 9.63
CA ALA A 193 0.31 28.44 9.05
C ALA A 193 0.14 29.52 7.98
N LYS A 194 1.24 30.22 7.69
CA LYS A 194 1.32 31.21 6.63
C LYS A 194 2.71 31.17 6.03
N ASP A 195 2.79 30.98 4.72
CA ASP A 195 4.04 30.96 3.97
C ASP A 195 3.85 31.74 2.66
N VAL A 196 4.81 32.58 2.32
CA VAL A 196 4.74 33.41 1.11
C VAL A 196 4.88 32.60 -0.18
N GLY A 197 5.49 31.41 -0.11
CA GLY A 197 5.63 30.48 -1.24
C GLY A 197 4.47 29.51 -1.40
N ILE A 198 3.51 29.52 -0.46
CA ILE A 198 2.37 28.60 -0.44
C ILE A 198 1.07 29.40 -0.42
N PHE A 199 0.12 29.08 -1.32
CA PHE A 199 -1.20 29.70 -1.41
C PHE A 199 -1.15 31.25 -1.48
N ASP A 200 -0.19 31.81 -2.20
CA ASP A 200 0.00 33.26 -2.36
C ASP A 200 0.13 34.03 -1.03
N GLY A 201 0.73 33.39 -0.03
CA GLY A 201 0.89 33.98 1.30
C GLY A 201 -0.41 34.10 2.10
N LYS A 202 -1.46 33.39 1.76
CA LYS A 202 -2.70 33.30 2.56
C LYS A 202 -2.50 32.40 3.78
N TRP A 203 -3.35 32.59 4.77
CA TRP A 203 -3.43 31.66 5.89
C TRP A 203 -4.00 30.32 5.42
N PHE A 204 -3.42 29.25 5.91
CA PHE A 204 -3.92 27.90 5.72
C PHE A 204 -3.82 27.09 7.01
N VAL A 205 -4.53 25.99 7.07
CA VAL A 205 -4.48 25.04 8.18
C VAL A 205 -3.97 23.71 7.68
N VAL A 206 -3.18 23.05 8.52
CA VAL A 206 -2.70 21.68 8.27
C VAL A 206 -3.20 20.80 9.39
N PHE A 207 -3.88 19.74 9.04
CA PHE A 207 -4.34 18.74 9.99
C PHE A 207 -4.40 17.36 9.32
N SER A 208 -4.24 16.33 10.13
CA SER A 208 -4.45 14.96 9.72
C SER A 208 -4.78 14.14 10.96
N THR A 209 -5.59 13.11 10.83
CA THR A 209 -5.87 12.15 11.87
C THR A 209 -5.91 10.75 11.29
N GLN A 210 -5.93 9.75 12.15
CA GLN A 210 -6.08 8.34 11.79
C GLN A 210 -7.29 7.76 12.51
N ASP A 211 -7.95 6.87 11.83
CA ASP A 211 -8.86 5.91 12.42
C ASP A 211 -8.26 4.52 12.24
N LYS A 212 -8.05 3.82 13.36
CA LYS A 212 -7.33 2.54 13.36
C LYS A 212 -8.17 1.38 12.82
N ASN A 213 -9.48 1.53 12.81
CA ASN A 213 -10.38 0.44 12.47
C ASN A 213 -10.97 0.62 11.07
N SER A 214 -11.72 1.70 10.85
CA SER A 214 -12.43 1.92 9.58
C SER A 214 -11.72 2.86 8.61
N GLY A 215 -10.74 3.64 9.08
CA GLY A 215 -10.11 4.70 8.29
C GLY A 215 -10.91 6.00 8.27
N ILE A 216 -10.46 6.99 7.49
CA ILE A 216 -11.10 8.30 7.38
C ILE A 216 -11.79 8.42 6.03
N ASP A 217 -13.10 8.60 6.01
CA ASP A 217 -13.84 8.79 4.77
C ASP A 217 -13.73 10.22 4.26
N TYR A 218 -13.98 11.22 5.12
CA TYR A 218 -13.86 12.63 4.77
C TYR A 218 -13.59 13.51 6.00
N TYR A 219 -13.17 14.73 5.75
CA TYR A 219 -13.06 15.78 6.75
C TYR A 219 -14.14 16.83 6.50
N GLU A 220 -14.86 17.21 7.54
CA GLU A 220 -15.80 18.32 7.49
C GLU A 220 -15.14 19.57 8.12
N VAL A 221 -15.08 20.67 7.36
CA VAL A 221 -14.50 21.92 7.82
C VAL A 221 -15.61 22.98 7.93
N ALA A 222 -15.80 23.51 9.13
CA ALA A 222 -16.72 24.60 9.38
C ALA A 222 -15.94 25.85 9.79
N GLU A 223 -16.20 26.99 9.15
CA GLU A 223 -15.70 28.30 9.58
C GLU A 223 -16.77 28.98 10.47
N ASP A 224 -16.43 29.22 11.73
CA ASP A 224 -17.28 30.02 12.60
C ASP A 224 -16.99 31.51 12.37
N LYS A 225 -17.95 32.22 11.79
CA LYS A 225 -17.86 33.66 11.53
C LYS A 225 -18.11 34.54 12.76
N THR A 226 -18.37 33.96 13.92
CA THR A 226 -18.86 34.67 15.10
C THR A 226 -17.78 35.29 15.98
N ASN A 227 -16.49 35.06 15.72
CA ASN A 227 -15.40 35.68 16.52
C ASN A 227 -14.39 36.46 15.67
N VAL A 228 -14.83 37.47 14.93
CA VAL A 228 -13.95 38.54 14.58
C VAL A 228 -13.99 39.57 15.74
N GLY A 229 -13.30 39.23 16.81
CA GLY A 229 -12.96 40.21 17.85
C GLY A 229 -11.99 41.21 17.27
N VAL A 230 -12.37 42.47 17.32
CA VAL A 230 -11.60 43.65 17.04
C VAL A 230 -10.42 43.78 18.00
#